data_6776a15ac6f6813fac26867fe5572b1b
#
_entry.id   6776a15ac6f6813fac26867fe5572b1b
#
_cell.length_a   1.000
_cell.length_b   1.000
_cell.length_c   1.000
_cell.angle_alpha   90.00
_cell.angle_beta   90.00
_cell.angle_gamma   90.00
#
_symmetry.space_group_name_H-M   'P 1'
#
loop_
_entity.id
_entity.type
_entity.pdbx_description
1 polymer ?
#
loop_
_entity_poly.entity_id
_entity_poly.type
_entity_poly.pdbx_seq_one_letter_code
_entity_poly.pdbx_strand_id
1 'polypeptide(L)'
;PRGEWVKKYDLSSLRTLFLAGERSVPDDIEWAGKLLGIPVVDNWWQTELGWPAISDCVGIEHLPVKPGSATRPVPGFDIRILDADGHEQPAGTIGNLVIKLPMPPGTLYTLWHNEADFEKTYLSRYPGYYLSGDAGICEADGYVSVMTRIDDIINVAGHRLSTGQMEEILAAHPDVAEGAVVGVADELKGQVPLGLVVLKSGVERTEDEICRELVARVRNELGPVASFKDVKVVARLPKTRSGKVLRVTIRTMADGTDIKVPATIEDSAVLPEITAALSALGYPHTPRAD
;
A
#
# COMPACT_ATOMS: atom_id res chain seq x y z
N PRO A 1 16.72 20.08 7.33
CA PRO A 1 16.40 20.69 6.02
C PRO A 1 16.37 19.60 4.97
N ARG A 2 15.15 19.23 4.54
CA ARG A 2 14.97 18.17 3.55
C ARG A 2 15.63 18.57 2.23
N GLY A 3 16.62 17.80 1.76
CA GLY A 3 17.22 17.93 0.44
C GLY A 3 18.40 18.89 0.29
N GLU A 4 18.83 19.64 1.30
CA GLU A 4 19.97 20.54 1.16
C GLU A 4 21.30 19.85 0.84
N TRP A 5 21.48 18.62 1.30
CA TRP A 5 22.65 17.81 0.99
C TRP A 5 22.74 17.43 -0.50
N VAL A 6 21.62 17.37 -1.22
CA VAL A 6 21.58 17.11 -2.68
C VAL A 6 22.38 18.16 -3.44
N LYS A 7 22.33 19.42 -3.00
CA LYS A 7 23.08 20.55 -3.61
C LYS A 7 24.61 20.40 -3.55
N LYS A 8 25.10 19.42 -2.76
CA LYS A 8 26.54 19.14 -2.65
C LYS A 8 27.08 18.25 -3.77
N TYR A 9 26.22 17.70 -4.60
CA TYR A 9 26.56 16.74 -5.64
C TYR A 9 26.21 17.30 -7.02
N ASP A 10 27.03 16.97 -8.00
CA ASP A 10 26.69 17.22 -9.41
C ASP A 10 25.73 16.13 -9.90
N LEU A 11 24.47 16.50 -10.10
CA LEU A 11 23.41 15.62 -10.60
C LEU A 11 23.00 15.98 -12.04
N SER A 12 23.83 16.73 -12.78
CA SER A 12 23.51 17.20 -14.15
C SER A 12 23.29 16.07 -15.15
N SER A 13 23.82 14.87 -14.88
CA SER A 13 23.60 13.66 -15.70
C SER A 13 22.30 12.91 -15.39
N LEU A 14 21.63 13.21 -14.26
CA LEU A 14 20.39 12.56 -13.88
C LEU A 14 19.23 13.06 -14.77
N ARG A 15 18.49 12.15 -15.39
CA ARG A 15 17.41 12.48 -16.33
C ARG A 15 16.03 12.14 -15.79
N THR A 16 15.91 11.05 -15.05
CA THR A 16 14.65 10.56 -14.49
C THR A 16 14.96 9.76 -13.23
N LEU A 17 14.13 9.91 -12.20
CA LEU A 17 14.15 9.08 -11.00
C LEU A 17 12.95 8.14 -11.03
N PHE A 18 13.20 6.83 -10.98
CA PHE A 18 12.16 5.81 -10.88
C PHE A 18 12.01 5.35 -9.43
N LEU A 19 10.79 5.34 -8.94
CA LEU A 19 10.42 4.84 -7.61
C LEU A 19 9.75 3.47 -7.73
N ALA A 20 9.99 2.61 -6.77
CA ALA A 20 9.37 1.29 -6.70
C ALA A 20 9.41 0.72 -5.26
N GLY A 21 8.66 -0.36 -5.04
CA GLY A 21 8.69 -1.16 -3.82
C GLY A 21 7.45 -1.03 -2.96
N GLU A 22 6.95 0.18 -2.77
CA GLU A 22 5.66 0.49 -2.16
C GLU A 22 4.98 1.61 -2.96
N ARG A 23 3.68 1.83 -2.72
CA ARG A 23 2.97 2.95 -3.32
C ARG A 23 3.64 4.27 -2.92
N SER A 24 4.04 5.04 -3.91
CA SER A 24 4.67 6.34 -3.68
C SER A 24 3.62 7.39 -3.29
N VAL A 25 3.93 8.16 -2.24
CA VAL A 25 3.07 9.25 -1.80
C VAL A 25 3.14 10.40 -2.82
N PRO A 26 2.01 10.95 -3.30
CA PRO A 26 1.98 12.02 -4.29
C PRO A 26 2.85 13.21 -3.93
N ASP A 27 2.80 13.68 -2.69
CA ASP A 27 3.59 14.82 -2.20
C ASP A 27 5.11 14.58 -2.28
N ASP A 28 5.56 13.34 -2.06
CA ASP A 28 6.97 12.99 -2.13
C ASP A 28 7.47 12.98 -3.59
N ILE A 29 6.63 12.53 -4.53
CA ILE A 29 6.91 12.59 -5.98
C ILE A 29 7.07 14.05 -6.42
N GLU A 30 6.12 14.91 -6.05
CA GLU A 30 6.16 16.32 -6.39
C GLU A 30 7.35 17.05 -5.74
N TRP A 31 7.60 16.77 -4.47
CA TRP A 31 8.73 17.35 -3.75
C TRP A 31 10.07 16.95 -4.38
N ALA A 32 10.25 15.66 -4.67
CA ALA A 32 11.48 15.16 -5.29
C ALA A 32 11.67 15.73 -6.71
N GLY A 33 10.60 15.83 -7.50
CA GLY A 33 10.62 16.43 -8.83
C GLY A 33 11.02 17.90 -8.79
N LYS A 34 10.47 18.69 -7.86
CA LYS A 34 10.84 20.11 -7.65
C LYS A 34 12.28 20.24 -7.17
N LEU A 35 12.74 19.36 -6.27
CA LEU A 35 14.10 19.39 -5.72
C LEU A 35 15.17 19.06 -6.77
N LEU A 36 14.90 18.03 -7.60
CA LEU A 36 15.86 17.50 -8.57
C LEU A 36 15.76 18.20 -9.95
N GLY A 37 14.64 18.84 -10.24
CA GLY A 37 14.38 19.47 -11.54
C GLY A 37 14.20 18.45 -12.69
N ILE A 38 13.83 17.20 -12.38
CA ILE A 38 13.65 16.11 -13.33
C ILE A 38 12.33 15.38 -13.06
N PRO A 39 11.81 14.59 -14.01
CA PRO A 39 10.68 13.70 -13.77
C PRO A 39 11.00 12.68 -12.69
N VAL A 40 10.05 12.51 -11.76
CA VAL A 40 10.04 11.43 -10.77
C VAL A 40 8.84 10.56 -11.08
N VAL A 41 9.08 9.31 -11.40
CA VAL A 41 8.09 8.38 -11.95
C VAL A 41 7.94 7.20 -11.00
N ASP A 42 6.71 6.92 -10.61
CA ASP A 42 6.39 5.67 -9.93
C ASP A 42 6.30 4.55 -10.97
N ASN A 43 6.68 3.34 -10.59
CA ASN A 43 6.49 2.17 -11.42
C ASN A 43 6.11 0.95 -10.57
N TRP A 44 5.37 0.03 -11.18
CA TRP A 44 4.96 -1.19 -10.52
C TRP A 44 5.57 -2.42 -11.17
N TRP A 45 6.14 -3.26 -10.32
CA TRP A 45 6.70 -4.55 -10.69
C TRP A 45 6.65 -5.52 -9.53
N GLN A 46 6.90 -6.78 -9.82
CA GLN A 46 7.07 -7.85 -8.84
C GLN A 46 8.28 -8.67 -9.22
N THR A 47 8.88 -9.37 -8.27
CA THR A 47 9.98 -10.31 -8.52
C THR A 47 9.61 -11.32 -9.60
N GLU A 48 8.34 -11.75 -9.60
CA GLU A 48 7.73 -12.67 -10.54
C GLU A 48 7.69 -12.15 -11.99
N LEU A 49 7.68 -10.85 -12.16
CA LEU A 49 7.59 -10.22 -13.48
C LEU A 49 8.95 -9.94 -14.11
N GLY A 50 10.02 -9.91 -13.29
CA GLY A 50 11.40 -9.68 -13.74
C GLY A 50 11.67 -8.28 -14.32
N TRP A 51 10.63 -7.48 -14.54
CA TRP A 51 10.64 -6.16 -15.17
C TRP A 51 9.43 -5.34 -14.70
N PRO A 52 9.48 -4.00 -14.73
CA PRO A 52 8.29 -3.17 -14.52
C PRO A 52 7.19 -3.49 -15.53
N ALA A 53 6.01 -3.86 -15.03
CA ALA A 53 4.85 -4.13 -15.86
C ALA A 53 3.98 -2.89 -16.09
N ILE A 54 4.10 -1.89 -15.20
CA ILE A 54 3.48 -0.58 -15.34
C ILE A 54 4.57 0.45 -15.07
N SER A 55 4.81 1.34 -16.03
CA SER A 55 5.86 2.37 -15.94
C SER A 55 5.71 3.41 -17.06
N ASP A 56 6.34 4.57 -16.88
CA ASP A 56 6.60 5.48 -17.98
C ASP A 56 7.80 4.93 -18.81
N CYS A 57 7.54 4.56 -20.05
CA CYS A 57 8.56 4.08 -20.97
C CYS A 57 9.27 5.25 -21.63
N VAL A 58 9.98 6.07 -20.84
CA VAL A 58 10.63 7.34 -21.26
C VAL A 58 11.53 7.23 -22.51
N GLY A 59 11.98 6.04 -22.86
CA GLY A 59 12.74 5.78 -24.09
C GLY A 59 11.88 5.66 -25.34
N ILE A 60 10.57 5.54 -25.21
CA ILE A 60 9.59 5.42 -26.31
C ILE A 60 8.79 6.73 -26.39
N GLU A 61 8.11 7.08 -25.29
CA GLU A 61 7.30 8.28 -25.17
C GLU A 61 7.35 8.75 -23.72
N HIS A 62 7.45 10.05 -23.49
CA HIS A 62 7.41 10.63 -22.17
C HIS A 62 5.98 11.03 -21.83
N LEU A 63 5.38 10.32 -20.88
CA LEU A 63 4.01 10.57 -20.43
C LEU A 63 3.98 11.59 -19.29
N PRO A 64 2.90 12.41 -19.19
CA PRO A 64 2.71 13.27 -18.04
C PRO A 64 2.71 12.48 -16.72
N VAL A 65 3.51 12.90 -15.75
CA VAL A 65 3.53 12.27 -14.42
C VAL A 65 2.21 12.58 -13.71
N LYS A 66 1.50 11.53 -13.29
CA LYS A 66 0.34 11.63 -12.39
C LYS A 66 0.73 11.07 -11.03
N PRO A 67 0.98 11.91 -10.01
CA PRO A 67 1.33 11.43 -8.68
C PRO A 67 0.34 10.41 -8.15
N GLY A 68 0.83 9.29 -7.58
CA GLY A 68 0.01 8.17 -7.12
C GLY A 68 -0.37 7.14 -8.20
N SER A 69 0.04 7.35 -9.46
CA SER A 69 -0.11 6.37 -10.55
C SER A 69 1.25 5.85 -11.02
N ALA A 70 1.34 4.56 -11.25
CA ALA A 70 2.51 3.91 -11.87
C ALA A 70 2.57 4.11 -13.40
N THR A 71 1.75 4.98 -13.95
CA THR A 71 1.62 5.35 -15.36
C THR A 71 0.80 4.32 -16.15
N ARG A 72 1.33 3.73 -17.22
CA ARG A 72 0.60 2.82 -18.12
C ARG A 72 1.27 1.45 -18.20
N PRO A 73 0.53 0.41 -18.63
CA PRO A 73 1.13 -0.89 -18.93
C PRO A 73 2.29 -0.76 -19.91
N VAL A 74 3.41 -1.40 -19.58
CA VAL A 74 4.57 -1.50 -20.45
C VAL A 74 4.24 -2.42 -21.64
N PRO A 75 4.75 -2.17 -22.86
CA PRO A 75 4.52 -3.04 -24.00
C PRO A 75 4.80 -4.51 -23.70
N GLY A 76 3.82 -5.35 -24.00
CA GLY A 76 3.83 -6.79 -23.71
C GLY A 76 3.01 -7.22 -22.50
N PHE A 77 2.65 -6.29 -21.60
CA PHE A 77 1.76 -6.57 -20.47
C PHE A 77 0.34 -6.05 -20.74
N ASP A 78 -0.65 -6.94 -20.67
CA ASP A 78 -2.08 -6.61 -20.75
C ASP A 78 -2.67 -6.61 -19.33
N ILE A 79 -2.63 -5.44 -18.69
CA ILE A 79 -3.11 -5.25 -17.30
C ILE A 79 -4.62 -5.05 -17.31
N ARG A 80 -5.32 -5.76 -16.42
CA ARG A 80 -6.77 -5.65 -16.23
C ARG A 80 -7.09 -5.52 -14.75
N ILE A 81 -8.25 -4.92 -14.47
CA ILE A 81 -8.80 -4.81 -13.12
C ILE A 81 -10.09 -5.63 -13.09
N LEU A 82 -10.13 -6.66 -12.25
CA LEU A 82 -11.26 -7.58 -12.16
C LEU A 82 -11.96 -7.47 -10.80
N ASP A 83 -13.27 -7.74 -10.80
CA ASP A 83 -14.01 -7.97 -9.56
C ASP A 83 -13.73 -9.36 -8.95
N ALA A 84 -14.47 -9.72 -7.90
CA ALA A 84 -14.33 -11.02 -7.25
C ALA A 84 -14.79 -12.20 -8.12
N ASP A 85 -15.66 -11.95 -9.10
CA ASP A 85 -16.24 -12.93 -10.00
C ASP A 85 -15.47 -13.06 -11.32
N GLY A 86 -14.45 -12.21 -11.53
CA GLY A 86 -13.59 -12.22 -12.71
C GLY A 86 -14.05 -11.34 -13.86
N HIS A 87 -15.03 -10.44 -13.64
CA HIS A 87 -15.46 -9.48 -14.65
C HIS A 87 -14.59 -8.22 -14.61
N GLU A 88 -14.30 -7.65 -15.78
CA GLU A 88 -13.55 -6.40 -15.88
C GLU A 88 -14.33 -5.25 -15.24
N GLN A 89 -13.64 -4.48 -14.40
CA GLN A 89 -14.20 -3.31 -13.72
C GLN A 89 -14.24 -2.11 -14.63
N PRO A 90 -15.27 -1.24 -14.50
CA PRO A 90 -15.27 0.06 -15.13
C PRO A 90 -14.08 0.92 -14.71
N ALA A 91 -13.64 1.83 -15.59
CA ALA A 91 -12.60 2.80 -15.28
C ALA A 91 -12.90 3.56 -13.97
N GLY A 92 -11.87 3.79 -13.16
CA GLY A 92 -11.98 4.44 -11.86
C GLY A 92 -12.47 3.54 -10.72
N THR A 93 -12.73 2.25 -10.98
CA THR A 93 -13.22 1.31 -9.96
C THR A 93 -12.09 0.41 -9.46
N ILE A 94 -11.97 0.27 -8.13
CA ILE A 94 -10.97 -0.59 -7.51
C ILE A 94 -11.32 -2.07 -7.72
N GLY A 95 -10.32 -2.88 -8.07
CA GLY A 95 -10.46 -4.32 -8.23
C GLY A 95 -9.13 -5.04 -8.11
N ASN A 96 -9.13 -6.35 -8.42
CA ASN A 96 -7.94 -7.17 -8.42
C ASN A 96 -7.12 -6.87 -9.69
N LEU A 97 -5.88 -6.46 -9.51
CA LEU A 97 -4.96 -6.23 -10.60
C LEU A 97 -4.44 -7.58 -11.12
N VAL A 98 -4.72 -7.86 -12.37
CA VAL A 98 -4.33 -9.09 -13.04
C VAL A 98 -3.63 -8.80 -14.37
N ILE A 99 -2.85 -9.75 -14.86
CA ILE A 99 -2.19 -9.69 -16.16
C ILE A 99 -2.79 -10.77 -17.05
N LYS A 100 -3.34 -10.37 -18.21
CA LYS A 100 -3.87 -11.33 -19.18
C LYS A 100 -2.75 -12.15 -19.78
N LEU A 101 -2.96 -13.46 -19.86
CA LEU A 101 -1.99 -14.38 -20.47
C LEU A 101 -2.05 -14.35 -22.01
N PRO A 102 -0.91 -14.61 -22.69
CA PRO A 102 0.41 -14.93 -22.15
C PRO A 102 1.16 -13.70 -21.65
N MET A 103 1.95 -13.86 -20.60
CA MET A 103 2.88 -12.83 -20.14
C MET A 103 4.13 -12.79 -21.03
N PRO A 104 4.88 -11.65 -21.05
CA PRO A 104 6.14 -11.54 -21.80
C PRO A 104 7.18 -12.57 -21.36
N PRO A 105 8.13 -12.96 -22.25
CA PRO A 105 9.27 -13.76 -21.85
C PRO A 105 10.08 -13.10 -20.72
N GLY A 106 10.61 -13.93 -19.80
CA GLY A 106 11.38 -13.46 -18.64
C GLY A 106 10.55 -13.30 -17.37
N THR A 107 9.22 -13.46 -17.44
CA THR A 107 8.36 -13.55 -16.26
C THR A 107 8.41 -14.95 -15.64
N LEU A 108 7.94 -15.07 -14.38
CA LEU A 108 7.85 -16.35 -13.69
C LEU A 108 6.97 -17.33 -14.46
N TYR A 109 7.47 -18.52 -14.71
CA TYR A 109 6.74 -19.60 -15.40
C TYR A 109 6.52 -20.83 -14.52
N THR A 110 7.21 -20.94 -13.38
CA THR A 110 7.01 -21.99 -12.38
C THR A 110 7.72 -21.65 -11.08
N LEU A 111 7.42 -22.38 -10.00
CA LEU A 111 8.16 -22.38 -8.73
C LEU A 111 9.09 -23.58 -8.67
N TRP A 112 10.25 -23.42 -8.04
CA TRP A 112 11.24 -24.49 -7.91
C TRP A 112 10.65 -25.71 -7.21
N HIS A 113 10.57 -26.84 -7.93
CA HIS A 113 9.98 -28.10 -7.47
C HIS A 113 8.55 -27.97 -6.88
N ASN A 114 7.78 -26.96 -7.28
CA ASN A 114 6.45 -26.72 -6.73
C ASN A 114 5.48 -26.09 -7.75
N GLU A 115 5.27 -26.78 -8.85
CA GLU A 115 4.41 -26.33 -9.94
C GLU A 115 2.94 -26.22 -9.52
N ALA A 116 2.47 -27.12 -8.64
CA ALA A 116 1.11 -27.08 -8.14
C ALA A 116 0.80 -25.81 -7.31
N ASP A 117 1.76 -25.34 -6.52
CA ASP A 117 1.61 -24.07 -5.80
C ASP A 117 1.69 -22.86 -6.74
N PHE A 118 2.49 -22.95 -7.83
CA PHE A 118 2.49 -21.93 -8.86
C PHE A 118 1.11 -21.77 -9.51
N GLU A 119 0.52 -22.85 -9.99
CA GLU A 119 -0.81 -22.84 -10.57
C GLU A 119 -1.86 -22.34 -9.58
N LYS A 120 -1.86 -22.87 -8.36
CA LYS A 120 -2.79 -22.50 -7.30
C LYS A 120 -2.72 -21.03 -6.94
N THR A 121 -1.52 -20.49 -6.78
CA THR A 121 -1.30 -19.12 -6.29
C THR A 121 -1.58 -18.07 -7.35
N TYR A 122 -1.14 -18.31 -8.58
CA TYR A 122 -1.09 -17.28 -9.60
C TYR A 122 -2.11 -17.45 -10.73
N LEU A 123 -2.57 -18.68 -11.04
CA LEU A 123 -3.35 -18.94 -12.25
C LEU A 123 -4.77 -19.46 -11.99
N SER A 124 -5.04 -20.09 -10.83
CA SER A 124 -6.30 -20.79 -10.60
C SER A 124 -7.50 -19.88 -10.35
N ARG A 125 -7.27 -18.70 -9.76
CA ARG A 125 -8.35 -17.82 -9.32
C ARG A 125 -9.12 -17.19 -10.49
N TYR A 126 -8.40 -16.77 -11.53
CA TYR A 126 -8.97 -16.13 -12.72
C TYR A 126 -8.41 -16.82 -13.96
N PRO A 127 -9.15 -17.80 -14.56
CA PRO A 127 -8.66 -18.50 -15.75
C PRO A 127 -8.30 -17.56 -16.89
N GLY A 128 -7.09 -17.70 -17.46
CA GLY A 128 -6.56 -16.84 -18.51
C GLY A 128 -5.83 -15.58 -18.01
N TYR A 129 -5.68 -15.43 -16.67
CA TYR A 129 -4.96 -14.31 -16.08
C TYR A 129 -3.95 -14.80 -15.04
N TYR A 130 -2.89 -14.01 -14.89
CA TYR A 130 -1.97 -14.09 -13.75
C TYR A 130 -2.47 -13.16 -12.66
N LEU A 131 -2.65 -13.67 -11.44
CA LEU A 131 -3.04 -12.91 -10.25
C LEU A 131 -1.83 -12.29 -9.58
N SER A 132 -1.74 -10.96 -9.58
CA SER A 132 -0.62 -10.25 -8.95
C SER A 132 -0.66 -10.25 -7.41
N GLY A 133 -1.85 -10.42 -6.83
CA GLY A 133 -2.07 -10.23 -5.40
C GLY A 133 -2.15 -8.76 -4.98
N ASP A 134 -2.16 -7.83 -5.94
CA ASP A 134 -2.36 -6.40 -5.73
C ASP A 134 -3.74 -5.96 -6.19
N ALA A 135 -4.28 -4.92 -5.56
CA ALA A 135 -5.48 -4.22 -5.99
C ALA A 135 -5.09 -2.90 -6.65
N GLY A 136 -5.83 -2.52 -7.68
CA GLY A 136 -5.57 -1.30 -8.42
C GLY A 136 -6.82 -0.70 -9.04
N ILE A 137 -6.61 0.43 -9.68
CA ILE A 137 -7.60 1.18 -10.45
C ILE A 137 -6.98 1.46 -11.81
N CYS A 138 -7.75 1.27 -12.89
CA CYS A 138 -7.38 1.73 -14.22
C CYS A 138 -8.27 2.91 -14.58
N GLU A 139 -7.68 4.05 -14.88
CA GLU A 139 -8.39 5.24 -15.31
C GLU A 139 -8.81 5.17 -16.78
N ALA A 140 -9.77 6.01 -17.18
CA ALA A 140 -10.28 6.03 -18.56
C ALA A 140 -9.20 6.35 -19.62
N ASP A 141 -8.13 7.02 -19.23
CA ASP A 141 -6.99 7.35 -20.09
C ASP A 141 -5.88 6.28 -20.06
N GLY A 142 -6.11 5.16 -19.36
CA GLY A 142 -5.23 4.01 -19.29
C GLY A 142 -4.14 4.11 -18.22
N TYR A 143 -4.15 5.16 -17.39
CA TYR A 143 -3.26 5.21 -16.22
C TYR A 143 -3.71 4.21 -15.16
N VAL A 144 -2.75 3.54 -14.54
CA VAL A 144 -3.00 2.53 -13.52
C VAL A 144 -2.39 2.98 -12.19
N SER A 145 -3.22 2.99 -11.16
CA SER A 145 -2.81 3.22 -9.78
C SER A 145 -2.88 1.90 -9.00
N VAL A 146 -1.76 1.47 -8.45
CA VAL A 146 -1.70 0.30 -7.56
C VAL A 146 -1.99 0.78 -6.15
N MET A 147 -3.08 0.27 -5.56
CA MET A 147 -3.64 0.85 -4.35
C MET A 147 -3.13 0.17 -3.07
N THR A 148 -3.07 -1.16 -3.08
CA THR A 148 -2.69 -1.96 -1.90
C THR A 148 -2.59 -3.44 -2.31
N ARG A 149 -2.11 -4.30 -1.39
CA ARG A 149 -2.27 -5.75 -1.53
C ARG A 149 -3.74 -6.13 -1.41
N ILE A 150 -4.17 -7.17 -2.11
CA ILE A 150 -5.55 -7.70 -2.00
C ILE A 150 -5.86 -8.08 -0.55
N ASP A 151 -4.88 -8.64 0.16
CA ASP A 151 -5.01 -9.05 1.56
C ASP A 151 -5.11 -7.88 2.53
N ASP A 152 -4.73 -6.68 2.10
CA ASP A 152 -4.80 -5.43 2.88
C ASP A 152 -6.04 -4.59 2.54
N ILE A 153 -6.92 -5.07 1.64
CA ILE A 153 -8.24 -4.47 1.43
C ILE A 153 -9.10 -4.75 2.66
N ILE A 154 -9.67 -3.69 3.23
CA ILE A 154 -10.58 -3.78 4.37
C ILE A 154 -12.01 -3.87 3.83
N ASN A 155 -12.74 -4.88 4.26
CA ASN A 155 -14.14 -5.07 3.88
C ASN A 155 -15.06 -4.60 5.00
N VAL A 156 -15.48 -3.33 4.94
CA VAL A 156 -16.36 -2.70 5.94
C VAL A 156 -17.81 -2.80 5.47
N ALA A 157 -18.59 -3.68 6.06
CA ALA A 157 -20.02 -3.86 5.74
C ALA A 157 -20.27 -4.00 4.21
N GLY A 158 -19.41 -4.75 3.50
CA GLY A 158 -19.47 -4.95 2.06
C GLY A 158 -18.74 -3.91 1.21
N HIS A 159 -18.25 -2.81 1.79
CA HIS A 159 -17.45 -1.82 1.07
C HIS A 159 -15.96 -2.17 1.12
N ARG A 160 -15.35 -2.24 -0.06
CA ARG A 160 -13.91 -2.52 -0.20
C ARG A 160 -13.12 -1.21 -0.11
N LEU A 161 -12.32 -1.08 0.93
CA LEU A 161 -11.55 0.12 1.22
C LEU A 161 -10.04 -0.19 1.16
N SER A 162 -9.28 0.69 0.53
CA SER A 162 -7.83 0.57 0.43
C SER A 162 -7.15 1.09 1.70
N THR A 163 -6.30 0.27 2.33
CA THR A 163 -5.42 0.72 3.41
C THR A 163 -4.49 1.82 2.92
N GLY A 164 -3.92 1.68 1.72
CA GLY A 164 -3.02 2.66 1.14
C GLY A 164 -3.65 4.04 0.95
N GLN A 165 -4.93 4.10 0.57
CA GLN A 165 -5.66 5.37 0.46
C GLN A 165 -5.85 6.04 1.83
N MET A 166 -6.16 5.26 2.87
CA MET A 166 -6.24 5.80 4.23
C MET A 166 -4.86 6.27 4.73
N GLU A 167 -3.82 5.49 4.49
CA GLU A 167 -2.44 5.83 4.87
C GLU A 167 -1.98 7.13 4.20
N GLU A 168 -2.36 7.37 2.94
CA GLU A 168 -2.09 8.62 2.22
C GLU A 168 -2.77 9.82 2.91
N ILE A 169 -4.03 9.68 3.31
CA ILE A 169 -4.76 10.70 4.07
C ILE A 169 -4.08 10.99 5.42
N LEU A 170 -3.62 9.94 6.12
CA LEU A 170 -2.90 10.11 7.38
C LEU A 170 -1.55 10.80 7.17
N ALA A 171 -0.79 10.41 6.14
CA ALA A 171 0.51 10.98 5.81
C ALA A 171 0.44 12.46 5.37
N ALA A 172 -0.69 12.89 4.79
CA ALA A 172 -0.94 14.28 4.43
C ALA A 172 -1.18 15.20 5.65
N HIS A 173 -1.24 14.65 6.87
CA HIS A 173 -1.32 15.46 8.08
C HIS A 173 0.05 16.09 8.41
N PRO A 174 0.14 17.40 8.74
CA PRO A 174 1.42 18.10 8.92
C PRO A 174 2.31 17.50 10.00
N ASP A 175 1.73 16.89 11.03
CA ASP A 175 2.45 16.35 12.18
C ASP A 175 2.81 14.85 12.04
N VAL A 176 2.27 14.16 11.02
CA VAL A 176 2.52 12.73 10.80
C VAL A 176 3.77 12.54 9.94
N ALA A 177 4.67 11.68 10.39
CA ALA A 177 5.84 11.25 9.63
C ALA A 177 5.55 10.04 8.76
N GLU A 178 4.83 9.05 9.32
CA GLU A 178 4.42 7.84 8.64
C GLU A 178 3.19 7.22 9.33
N GLY A 179 2.44 6.41 8.61
CA GLY A 179 1.28 5.71 9.14
C GLY A 179 1.08 4.34 8.52
N ALA A 180 0.39 3.49 9.23
CA ALA A 180 -0.06 2.19 8.76
C ALA A 180 -1.51 1.98 9.13
N VAL A 181 -2.29 1.41 8.21
CA VAL A 181 -3.69 1.04 8.45
C VAL A 181 -3.86 -0.45 8.22
N VAL A 182 -4.59 -1.11 9.11
CA VAL A 182 -4.93 -2.52 9.00
C VAL A 182 -6.43 -2.72 9.21
N GLY A 183 -7.00 -3.74 8.56
CA GLY A 183 -8.35 -4.19 8.84
C GLY A 183 -8.34 -5.13 10.02
N VAL A 184 -9.09 -4.83 11.06
CA VAL A 184 -9.27 -5.68 12.23
C VAL A 184 -10.70 -6.23 12.26
N ALA A 185 -10.89 -7.40 12.85
CA ALA A 185 -12.19 -8.06 12.93
C ALA A 185 -13.21 -7.21 13.71
N ASP A 186 -14.44 -7.14 13.19
CA ASP A 186 -15.59 -6.47 13.83
C ASP A 186 -16.83 -7.35 13.63
N GLU A 187 -17.58 -7.61 14.73
CA GLU A 187 -18.74 -8.52 14.74
C GLU A 187 -19.87 -8.07 13.81
N LEU A 188 -20.06 -6.75 13.64
CA LEU A 188 -21.19 -6.19 12.87
C LEU A 188 -20.82 -5.87 11.43
N LYS A 189 -19.58 -5.41 11.19
CA LYS A 189 -19.13 -4.89 9.90
C LYS A 189 -18.20 -5.83 9.16
N GLY A 190 -17.85 -6.98 9.76
CA GLY A 190 -16.84 -7.92 9.27
C GLY A 190 -15.44 -7.41 9.59
N GLN A 191 -15.08 -6.22 9.12
CA GLN A 191 -13.82 -5.55 9.46
C GLN A 191 -14.04 -4.05 9.68
N VAL A 192 -13.14 -3.45 10.47
CA VAL A 192 -13.00 -1.98 10.60
C VAL A 192 -11.53 -1.60 10.49
N PRO A 193 -11.20 -0.41 9.97
CA PRO A 193 -9.83 0.04 9.89
C PRO A 193 -9.32 0.53 11.25
N LEU A 194 -8.07 0.18 11.54
CA LEU A 194 -7.28 0.62 12.68
C LEU A 194 -6.00 1.27 12.16
N GLY A 195 -5.69 2.49 12.64
CA GLY A 195 -4.50 3.24 12.25
C GLY A 195 -3.43 3.28 13.35
N LEU A 196 -2.18 3.13 12.95
CA LEU A 196 -1.02 3.45 13.78
C LEU A 196 -0.20 4.53 13.07
N VAL A 197 0.18 5.59 13.78
CA VAL A 197 0.93 6.72 13.20
C VAL A 197 2.17 7.05 14.02
N VAL A 198 3.22 7.46 13.32
CA VAL A 198 4.44 8.01 13.93
C VAL A 198 4.46 9.50 13.67
N LEU A 199 4.69 10.30 14.69
CA LEU A 199 4.75 11.75 14.58
C LEU A 199 6.14 12.23 14.12
N LYS A 200 6.17 13.39 13.49
CA LYS A 200 7.42 14.10 13.18
C LYS A 200 8.11 14.53 14.47
N SER A 201 9.42 14.65 14.43
CA SER A 201 10.19 15.18 15.55
C SER A 201 9.81 16.62 15.86
N GLY A 202 9.67 16.93 17.16
CA GLY A 202 9.38 18.31 17.62
C GLY A 202 7.89 18.69 17.59
N VAL A 203 6.98 17.73 17.42
CA VAL A 203 5.55 17.98 17.60
C VAL A 203 5.25 18.16 19.08
N GLU A 204 4.68 19.32 19.44
CA GLU A 204 4.31 19.67 20.84
C GLU A 204 2.82 19.47 21.14
N ARG A 205 2.03 19.17 20.12
CA ARG A 205 0.59 18.93 20.25
C ARG A 205 0.31 17.60 20.92
N THR A 206 -0.84 17.49 21.56
CA THR A 206 -1.24 16.25 22.22
C THR A 206 -1.62 15.17 21.21
N GLU A 207 -1.31 13.90 21.54
CA GLU A 207 -1.69 12.75 20.71
C GLU A 207 -3.20 12.71 20.47
N ASP A 208 -4.02 13.01 21.48
CA ASP A 208 -5.48 12.97 21.38
C ASP A 208 -6.05 14.01 20.40
N GLU A 209 -5.43 15.19 20.29
CA GLU A 209 -5.81 16.20 19.30
C GLU A 209 -5.51 15.70 17.89
N ILE A 210 -4.30 15.21 17.67
CA ILE A 210 -3.85 14.70 16.37
C ILE A 210 -4.72 13.50 15.96
N CYS A 211 -4.96 12.54 16.86
CA CYS A 211 -5.80 11.38 16.57
C CYS A 211 -7.23 11.79 16.17
N ARG A 212 -7.84 12.77 16.85
CA ARG A 212 -9.17 13.28 16.47
C ARG A 212 -9.16 13.93 15.08
N GLU A 213 -8.14 14.68 14.75
CA GLU A 213 -8.00 15.29 13.43
C GLU A 213 -7.83 14.24 12.34
N LEU A 214 -7.03 13.21 12.58
CA LEU A 214 -6.82 12.10 11.62
C LEU A 214 -8.13 11.35 11.35
N VAL A 215 -8.90 11.03 12.39
CA VAL A 215 -10.24 10.42 12.25
C VAL A 215 -11.17 11.31 11.43
N ALA A 216 -11.19 12.62 11.73
CA ALA A 216 -12.02 13.57 11.01
C ALA A 216 -11.61 13.68 9.53
N ARG A 217 -10.32 13.69 9.22
CA ARG A 217 -9.80 13.71 7.82
C ARG A 217 -10.25 12.50 7.04
N VAL A 218 -10.01 11.29 7.55
CA VAL A 218 -10.43 10.05 6.86
C VAL A 218 -11.94 10.05 6.65
N ARG A 219 -12.72 10.47 7.65
CA ARG A 219 -14.17 10.57 7.52
C ARG A 219 -14.63 11.59 6.46
N ASN A 220 -13.94 12.71 6.35
CA ASN A 220 -14.28 13.76 5.38
C ASN A 220 -13.90 13.36 3.95
N GLU A 221 -12.78 12.68 3.76
CA GLU A 221 -12.25 12.34 2.43
C GLU A 221 -12.83 11.03 1.88
N LEU A 222 -13.02 9.99 2.73
CA LEU A 222 -13.58 8.69 2.33
C LEU A 222 -15.05 8.49 2.71
N GLY A 223 -15.58 9.40 3.51
CA GLY A 223 -16.94 9.30 4.02
C GLY A 223 -17.08 8.43 5.29
N PRO A 224 -18.23 8.50 5.97
CA PRO A 224 -18.50 7.75 7.20
C PRO A 224 -18.53 6.22 6.98
N VAL A 225 -18.65 5.76 5.74
CA VAL A 225 -18.59 4.35 5.35
C VAL A 225 -17.26 3.71 5.73
N ALA A 226 -16.17 4.48 5.76
CA ALA A 226 -14.84 3.99 6.14
C ALA A 226 -14.81 3.47 7.58
N SER A 227 -15.70 3.95 8.47
CA SER A 227 -15.77 3.55 9.89
C SER A 227 -14.44 3.67 10.63
N PHE A 228 -13.55 4.54 10.14
CA PHE A 228 -12.25 4.80 10.75
C PHE A 228 -12.43 5.59 12.04
N LYS A 229 -12.16 4.98 13.19
CA LYS A 229 -12.35 5.57 14.51
C LYS A 229 -11.16 5.32 15.45
N ASP A 230 -10.43 4.23 15.22
CA ASP A 230 -9.34 3.80 16.08
C ASP A 230 -8.01 4.15 15.42
N VAL A 231 -7.31 5.10 16.02
CA VAL A 231 -5.96 5.52 15.62
C VAL A 231 -5.12 5.80 16.86
N LYS A 232 -3.86 5.35 16.85
CA LYS A 232 -2.93 5.54 17.98
C LYS A 232 -1.56 6.00 17.49
N VAL A 233 -0.98 6.93 18.24
CA VAL A 233 0.42 7.32 18.05
C VAL A 233 1.32 6.24 18.65
N VAL A 234 2.36 5.87 17.89
CA VAL A 234 3.41 4.93 18.28
C VAL A 234 4.78 5.55 18.00
N ALA A 235 5.80 5.09 18.72
CA ALA A 235 7.17 5.60 18.51
C ALA A 235 7.72 5.16 17.14
N ARG A 236 7.36 3.96 16.69
CA ARG A 236 7.81 3.36 15.43
C ARG A 236 6.86 2.26 14.97
N LEU A 237 6.83 2.00 13.66
CA LEU A 237 6.09 0.88 13.07
C LEU A 237 6.96 -0.37 12.95
N PRO A 238 6.39 -1.59 13.06
CA PRO A 238 7.13 -2.82 12.78
C PRO A 238 7.38 -2.92 11.27
N LYS A 239 8.66 -3.04 10.90
CA LYS A 239 9.11 -3.06 9.51
C LYS A 239 10.04 -4.23 9.24
N THR A 240 10.14 -4.59 7.96
CA THR A 240 11.21 -5.45 7.47
C THR A 240 12.52 -4.66 7.37
N ARG A 241 13.66 -5.35 7.25
CA ARG A 241 14.98 -4.73 6.98
C ARG A 241 15.01 -3.88 5.71
N SER A 242 14.09 -4.10 4.77
CA SER A 242 13.92 -3.28 3.56
C SER A 242 12.99 -2.10 3.73
N GLY A 243 12.48 -1.84 4.96
CA GLY A 243 11.61 -0.72 5.29
C GLY A 243 10.11 -0.96 5.12
N LYS A 244 9.68 -2.14 4.65
CA LYS A 244 8.25 -2.44 4.44
C LYS A 244 7.54 -2.68 5.76
N VAL A 245 6.39 -2.02 5.96
CA VAL A 245 5.55 -2.19 7.15
C VAL A 245 4.96 -3.60 7.20
N LEU A 246 5.03 -4.24 8.36
CA LEU A 246 4.53 -5.59 8.62
C LEU A 246 3.04 -5.57 9.02
N ARG A 247 2.16 -5.17 8.08
CA ARG A 247 0.71 -5.01 8.32
C ARG A 247 0.04 -6.30 8.80
N VAL A 248 0.42 -7.45 8.22
CA VAL A 248 -0.09 -8.76 8.67
C VAL A 248 0.23 -9.00 10.15
N THR A 249 1.44 -8.65 10.60
CA THR A 249 1.82 -8.78 12.01
C THR A 249 0.97 -7.89 12.90
N ILE A 250 0.77 -6.61 12.53
CA ILE A 250 -0.08 -5.67 13.29
C ILE A 250 -1.52 -6.23 13.38
N ARG A 251 -2.09 -6.68 12.26
CA ARG A 251 -3.44 -7.27 12.21
C ARG A 251 -3.55 -8.50 13.11
N THR A 252 -2.61 -9.44 13.00
CA THR A 252 -2.56 -10.66 13.83
C THR A 252 -2.52 -10.34 15.32
N MET A 253 -1.76 -9.29 15.70
CA MET A 253 -1.71 -8.80 17.08
C MET A 253 -3.05 -8.21 17.53
N ALA A 254 -3.68 -7.41 16.68
CA ALA A 254 -4.97 -6.78 16.98
C ALA A 254 -6.12 -7.81 17.07
N ASP A 255 -6.07 -8.85 16.25
CA ASP A 255 -7.04 -9.96 16.26
C ASP A 255 -6.78 -10.97 17.38
N GLY A 256 -5.69 -10.83 18.15
CA GLY A 256 -5.34 -11.69 19.29
C GLY A 256 -4.96 -13.12 18.89
N THR A 257 -4.49 -13.32 17.67
CA THR A 257 -4.05 -14.63 17.19
C THR A 257 -2.53 -14.80 17.34
N ASP A 258 -2.06 -16.06 17.33
CA ASP A 258 -0.65 -16.38 17.54
C ASP A 258 0.26 -15.73 16.49
N ILE A 259 1.24 -14.96 16.96
CA ILE A 259 2.17 -14.21 16.12
C ILE A 259 3.37 -15.10 15.78
N LYS A 260 3.55 -15.39 14.51
CA LYS A 260 4.84 -15.87 14.00
C LYS A 260 5.69 -14.63 13.66
N VAL A 261 6.69 -14.33 14.49
CA VAL A 261 7.60 -13.21 14.23
C VAL A 261 8.31 -13.44 12.89
N PRO A 262 8.12 -12.56 11.88
CA PRO A 262 8.76 -12.75 10.57
C PRO A 262 10.28 -12.69 10.71
N ALA A 263 11.01 -13.62 10.09
CA ALA A 263 12.48 -13.62 10.09
C ALA A 263 13.08 -12.37 9.41
N THR A 264 12.26 -11.65 8.63
CA THR A 264 12.63 -10.42 7.93
C THR A 264 12.45 -9.16 8.76
N ILE A 265 11.90 -9.24 9.98
CA ILE A 265 11.72 -8.07 10.85
C ILE A 265 13.06 -7.40 11.15
N GLU A 266 13.08 -6.07 11.08
CA GLU A 266 14.27 -5.28 11.38
C GLU A 266 14.64 -5.34 12.87
N ASP A 267 13.65 -5.09 13.74
CA ASP A 267 13.79 -5.11 15.19
C ASP A 267 12.52 -5.65 15.85
N SER A 268 12.60 -6.81 16.48
CA SER A 268 11.46 -7.42 17.18
C SER A 268 11.09 -6.71 18.49
N ALA A 269 11.94 -5.84 19.02
CA ALA A 269 11.65 -5.06 20.24
C ALA A 269 10.50 -4.05 20.04
N VAL A 270 10.10 -3.78 18.79
CA VAL A 270 8.91 -2.97 18.49
C VAL A 270 7.59 -3.67 18.86
N LEU A 271 7.54 -5.00 18.85
CA LEU A 271 6.28 -5.73 19.04
C LEU A 271 5.61 -5.47 20.40
N PRO A 272 6.33 -5.47 21.55
CA PRO A 272 5.73 -5.07 22.82
C PRO A 272 5.16 -3.64 22.82
N GLU A 273 5.80 -2.71 22.11
CA GLU A 273 5.31 -1.33 21.98
C GLU A 273 3.97 -1.29 21.23
N ILE A 274 3.87 -2.04 20.13
CA ILE A 274 2.62 -2.18 19.36
C ILE A 274 1.55 -2.88 20.19
N THR A 275 1.89 -3.94 20.96
CA THR A 275 0.93 -4.60 21.85
C THR A 275 0.35 -3.61 22.86
N ALA A 276 1.17 -2.77 23.47
CA ALA A 276 0.71 -1.76 24.43
C ALA A 276 -0.23 -0.73 23.76
N ALA A 277 0.11 -0.27 22.54
CA ALA A 277 -0.72 0.65 21.78
C ALA A 277 -2.08 0.06 21.40
N LEU A 278 -2.11 -1.18 20.95
CA LEU A 278 -3.33 -1.92 20.63
C LEU A 278 -4.20 -2.14 21.88
N SER A 279 -3.58 -2.54 23.00
CA SER A 279 -4.28 -2.72 24.28
C SER A 279 -4.92 -1.42 24.77
N ALA A 280 -4.27 -0.29 24.57
CA ALA A 280 -4.84 1.03 24.92
C ALA A 280 -6.08 1.38 24.07
N LEU A 281 -6.24 0.80 22.89
CA LEU A 281 -7.43 0.89 22.04
C LEU A 281 -8.46 -0.22 22.31
N GLY A 282 -8.19 -1.15 23.25
CA GLY A 282 -9.06 -2.25 23.60
C GLY A 282 -8.89 -3.52 22.74
N TYR A 283 -7.80 -3.63 21.99
CA TYR A 283 -7.48 -4.82 21.19
C TYR A 283 -6.53 -5.77 21.93
N PRO A 284 -6.66 -7.09 21.74
CA PRO A 284 -7.73 -7.74 20.99
C PRO A 284 -9.09 -7.62 21.68
N HIS A 285 -10.15 -7.51 20.88
CA HIS A 285 -11.49 -7.58 21.44
C HIS A 285 -11.72 -8.98 22.03
N THR A 286 -11.93 -9.04 23.33
CA THR A 286 -12.35 -10.31 23.96
C THR A 286 -13.74 -10.65 23.42
N PRO A 287 -13.94 -11.85 22.82
CA PRO A 287 -15.29 -12.29 22.46
C PRO A 287 -16.18 -12.19 23.68
N ARG A 288 -17.33 -11.53 23.56
CA ARG A 288 -18.34 -11.61 24.62
C ARG A 288 -18.68 -13.08 24.81
N ALA A 289 -18.42 -13.59 26.02
CA ALA A 289 -18.93 -14.89 26.41
C ALA A 289 -20.46 -14.80 26.34
N ASP A 290 -21.06 -15.56 25.42
CA ASP A 290 -22.50 -15.77 25.34
C ASP A 290 -23.03 -16.48 26.61
#